data_e7087fb123aa29971d6c589dc1bb670f
#
_entry.id   e7087fb123aa29971d6c589dc1bb670f
#
_cell.length_a   1.000
_cell.length_b   1.000
_cell.length_c   1.000
_cell.angle_alpha   90.00
_cell.angle_beta   90.00
_cell.angle_gamma   90.00
#
_symmetry.space_group_name_H-M   'P 1'
#
loop_
_entity.id
_entity.type
_entity.pdbx_description
1 polymer ?
#
loop_
_entity_poly.entity_id
_entity_poly.type
_entity_poly.pdbx_seq_one_letter_code
_entity_poly.pdbx_strand_id
1 'polypeptide(L)'
;MKILKFETNIWKDENITDPIGNFVNIMPGENGLSWTELFHNRFRELEPGIDSDQILSISFNISFIDDNLDFVKLNHFMQDYFESVFSEGNVLSIRGTHNENVFVYYILCFPLVRRVLRASNWIIKNEEGKYVPHQDIINGFVRTVETTFSVIIDNENDYIKDNVNQGPLAKIDLISKMEIPKENPSIYKENIYDAAGYDAQIITDAGYERFTEICAHIISYFTTGIEKSLYFKAQTGSITPEIFLEEVNKTTKRLYPNISDRDLKLVLKKVYSAVYQNYILDDLIEADDISDIKVIDPKHIRVKVNGKRMTSNVTFINADDYFNYINSLAIRYGLDLSNEAYHVFTDKTTSPKFILRMNIATPYVNSSPFPYLHIRKIRKNKYSIDDLIQKGVMPRHVADYLINKINTTGIVICGKGASGKTTLLNVLLDCIDYGRSGLVIQESEEIFSNKHPDFMFQHITSSKNGRPAYGLKEEATNGLLTDLDHFIIGEIKGGEAWYFLNAASTGHICSCTVHAPSAKDAIDKLADYVTYESKYSKEQAMYMLKELKTIVFMANFKVREIAEIVGWDDSKEQLIFKTIYQL
;
A
#
# COMPACT_ATOMS: atom_id res chain seq x y z
N MET A 1 -25.09 9.37 -28.00
CA MET A 1 -24.53 10.71 -27.75
C MET A 1 -23.27 10.91 -28.58
N LYS A 2 -23.01 12.09 -29.13
CA LYS A 2 -21.78 12.40 -29.85
C LYS A 2 -21.15 13.66 -29.26
N ILE A 3 -19.86 13.55 -28.80
CA ILE A 3 -19.11 14.72 -28.32
C ILE A 3 -18.66 15.54 -29.53
N LEU A 4 -19.08 16.82 -29.58
CA LEU A 4 -18.71 17.76 -30.63
C LEU A 4 -17.42 18.52 -30.27
N LYS A 5 -17.21 18.79 -28.98
CA LYS A 5 -16.09 19.57 -28.47
C LYS A 5 -15.78 19.23 -27.03
N PHE A 6 -14.48 19.14 -26.69
CA PHE A 6 -14.00 19.06 -25.31
C PHE A 6 -12.66 19.79 -25.24
N GLU A 7 -12.68 21.07 -24.95
CA GLU A 7 -11.52 21.95 -24.96
C GLU A 7 -11.20 22.44 -23.53
N THR A 8 -9.96 22.82 -23.31
CA THR A 8 -9.51 23.44 -22.06
C THR A 8 -8.71 24.70 -22.32
N ASN A 9 -8.80 25.65 -21.39
CA ASN A 9 -7.94 26.81 -21.34
C ASN A 9 -7.37 26.97 -19.93
N ILE A 10 -6.15 27.50 -19.86
CA ILE A 10 -5.54 27.95 -18.61
C ILE A 10 -5.63 29.45 -18.57
N TRP A 11 -6.06 29.96 -17.42
CA TRP A 11 -6.22 31.36 -17.17
C TRP A 11 -5.31 31.82 -16.04
N LYS A 12 -4.60 32.92 -16.25
CA LYS A 12 -4.04 33.75 -15.19
C LYS A 12 -5.06 34.82 -14.85
N ASP A 13 -5.00 35.31 -13.62
CA ASP A 13 -5.88 36.32 -13.02
C ASP A 13 -6.37 37.40 -14.00
N GLU A 14 -5.46 38.04 -14.72
CA GLU A 14 -5.74 39.20 -15.59
C GLU A 14 -6.42 38.86 -16.92
N ASN A 15 -6.54 37.57 -17.27
CA ASN A 15 -6.97 37.13 -18.60
C ASN A 15 -8.23 36.27 -18.60
N ILE A 16 -8.88 36.09 -17.45
CA ILE A 16 -10.09 35.27 -17.35
C ILE A 16 -11.25 36.00 -18.07
N THR A 17 -11.79 35.37 -19.08
CA THR A 17 -12.92 35.92 -19.83
C THR A 17 -14.15 35.05 -19.67
N ASP A 18 -15.31 35.71 -19.45
CA ASP A 18 -16.60 35.04 -19.41
C ASP A 18 -16.96 34.42 -20.77
N PRO A 19 -17.64 33.27 -20.79
CA PRO A 19 -18.21 32.74 -21.99
C PRO A 19 -19.32 33.68 -22.50
N ILE A 20 -19.36 33.88 -23.84
CA ILE A 20 -20.34 34.74 -24.50
C ILE A 20 -21.56 33.91 -24.87
N GLY A 21 -22.75 34.29 -24.38
CA GLY A 21 -24.02 33.64 -24.73
C GLY A 21 -25.08 33.74 -23.63
N ASN A 22 -26.25 33.20 -23.91
CA ASN A 22 -27.31 33.06 -22.91
C ASN A 22 -27.19 31.72 -22.23
N PHE A 23 -26.61 31.71 -21.02
CA PHE A 23 -26.36 30.51 -20.23
C PHE A 23 -27.21 30.49 -18.97
N VAL A 24 -27.53 29.27 -18.50
CA VAL A 24 -28.09 29.02 -17.19
C VAL A 24 -26.93 28.73 -16.24
N ASN A 25 -26.84 29.47 -15.14
CA ASN A 25 -25.89 29.19 -14.07
C ASN A 25 -26.37 27.97 -13.27
N ILE A 26 -25.51 26.98 -13.14
CA ILE A 26 -25.83 25.70 -12.52
C ILE A 26 -25.34 25.67 -11.07
N MET A 27 -24.20 26.31 -10.77
CA MET A 27 -23.64 26.34 -9.43
C MET A 27 -24.43 27.26 -8.49
N PRO A 28 -24.72 26.82 -7.25
CA PRO A 28 -25.36 27.66 -6.23
C PRO A 28 -24.42 28.84 -5.87
N GLY A 29 -24.98 30.06 -5.82
CA GLY A 29 -24.27 31.25 -5.34
C GLY A 29 -23.50 32.05 -6.40
N GLU A 30 -23.53 31.67 -7.67
CA GLU A 30 -22.91 32.45 -8.77
C GLU A 30 -23.50 33.85 -8.95
N ASN A 31 -24.77 34.09 -8.62
CA ASN A 31 -25.49 35.36 -8.56
C ASN A 31 -25.08 36.41 -9.61
N GLY A 32 -24.73 36.00 -10.83
CA GLY A 32 -24.33 36.87 -11.92
C GLY A 32 -22.90 37.42 -11.84
N LEU A 33 -22.04 36.88 -10.98
CA LEU A 33 -20.63 37.24 -10.88
C LEU A 33 -19.89 36.82 -12.16
N SER A 34 -18.91 37.64 -12.57
CA SER A 34 -17.97 37.27 -13.63
C SER A 34 -17.01 36.18 -13.19
N TRP A 35 -16.42 35.49 -14.13
CA TRP A 35 -15.39 34.48 -13.81
C TRP A 35 -14.16 35.07 -13.11
N THR A 36 -13.80 36.30 -13.43
CA THR A 36 -12.73 37.03 -12.73
C THR A 36 -13.10 37.29 -11.28
N GLU A 37 -14.34 37.72 -10.99
CA GLU A 37 -14.82 37.97 -9.64
C GLU A 37 -14.87 36.67 -8.81
N LEU A 38 -15.33 35.57 -9.41
CA LEU A 38 -15.35 34.24 -8.76
C LEU A 38 -13.94 33.79 -8.40
N PHE A 39 -12.98 33.96 -9.32
CA PHE A 39 -11.58 33.65 -9.07
C PHE A 39 -11.01 34.47 -7.91
N HIS A 40 -11.21 35.80 -7.93
CA HIS A 40 -10.72 36.69 -6.86
C HIS A 40 -11.37 36.39 -5.50
N ASN A 41 -12.65 36.07 -5.48
CA ASN A 41 -13.32 35.70 -4.23
C ASN A 41 -12.72 34.43 -3.64
N ARG A 42 -12.50 33.41 -4.46
CA ARG A 42 -11.85 32.16 -4.01
C ARG A 42 -10.42 32.37 -3.59
N PHE A 43 -9.66 33.20 -4.31
CA PHE A 43 -8.28 33.55 -3.97
C PHE A 43 -8.16 34.20 -2.60
N ARG A 44 -9.09 35.09 -2.23
CA ARG A 44 -9.11 35.76 -0.91
C ARG A 44 -9.37 34.81 0.25
N GLU A 45 -9.99 33.67 0.01
CA GLU A 45 -10.23 32.63 1.02
C GLU A 45 -8.98 31.77 1.31
N LEU A 46 -7.92 31.90 0.51
CA LEU A 46 -6.69 31.16 0.70
C LEU A 46 -5.82 31.78 1.81
N GLU A 47 -4.95 30.97 2.40
CA GLU A 47 -4.04 31.45 3.44
C GLU A 47 -3.07 32.54 2.94
N PRO A 48 -2.75 33.54 3.78
CA PRO A 48 -1.76 34.58 3.45
C PRO A 48 -0.39 33.96 3.15
N GLY A 49 0.22 34.35 2.03
CA GLY A 49 1.57 33.94 1.64
C GLY A 49 1.67 33.15 0.34
N ILE A 50 0.54 32.93 -0.35
CA ILE A 50 0.54 32.33 -1.68
C ILE A 50 0.67 33.46 -2.72
N ASP A 51 1.66 33.33 -3.61
CA ASP A 51 1.89 34.29 -4.68
C ASP A 51 0.88 34.10 -5.81
N SER A 52 0.16 35.17 -6.20
CA SER A 52 -0.86 35.13 -7.25
C SER A 52 -0.35 34.62 -8.60
N ASP A 53 0.96 34.83 -8.87
CA ASP A 53 1.59 34.40 -10.12
C ASP A 53 1.73 32.87 -10.26
N GLN A 54 1.53 32.14 -9.18
CA GLN A 54 1.63 30.66 -9.15
C GLN A 54 0.29 29.96 -9.27
N ILE A 55 -0.82 30.71 -9.24
CA ILE A 55 -2.17 30.13 -9.27
C ILE A 55 -2.77 30.30 -10.66
N LEU A 56 -3.24 29.21 -11.21
CA LEU A 56 -3.90 29.15 -12.48
C LEU A 56 -5.32 28.60 -12.31
N SER A 57 -6.30 29.20 -12.95
CA SER A 57 -7.60 28.55 -13.12
C SER A 57 -7.66 27.78 -14.43
N ILE A 58 -8.47 26.74 -14.45
CA ILE A 58 -8.68 25.88 -15.62
C ILE A 58 -10.15 25.99 -16.03
N SER A 59 -10.41 26.24 -17.29
CA SER A 59 -11.78 26.16 -17.81
C SER A 59 -11.92 25.07 -18.86
N PHE A 60 -13.11 24.47 -18.89
CA PHE A 60 -13.49 23.48 -19.88
C PHE A 60 -14.65 24.01 -20.70
N ASN A 61 -14.61 23.73 -22.01
CA ASN A 61 -15.70 23.96 -22.92
C ASN A 61 -16.11 22.62 -23.54
N ILE A 62 -17.29 22.14 -23.17
CA ILE A 62 -17.78 20.82 -23.56
C ILE A 62 -19.06 21.01 -24.35
N SER A 63 -19.13 20.42 -25.53
CA SER A 63 -20.39 20.38 -26.30
C SER A 63 -20.62 18.98 -26.86
N PHE A 64 -21.87 18.57 -26.89
CA PHE A 64 -22.28 17.28 -27.42
C PHE A 64 -23.72 17.33 -27.95
N ILE A 65 -24.08 16.32 -28.73
CA ILE A 65 -25.40 16.17 -29.33
C ILE A 65 -26.03 14.86 -28.90
N ASP A 66 -27.29 14.92 -28.48
CA ASP A 66 -28.11 13.76 -28.17
C ASP A 66 -29.61 14.13 -28.20
N ASP A 67 -30.43 13.28 -28.80
CA ASP A 67 -31.85 13.53 -28.98
C ASP A 67 -32.70 13.18 -27.75
N ASN A 68 -32.14 12.50 -26.77
CA ASN A 68 -32.88 11.88 -25.64
C ASN A 68 -32.47 12.39 -24.27
N LEU A 69 -31.48 13.27 -24.15
CA LEU A 69 -30.99 13.76 -22.86
C LEU A 69 -31.89 14.90 -22.31
N ASP A 70 -32.17 14.79 -21.01
CA ASP A 70 -32.89 15.83 -20.26
C ASP A 70 -31.88 16.87 -19.74
N PHE A 71 -32.07 18.14 -20.10
CA PHE A 71 -31.17 19.24 -19.75
C PHE A 71 -31.06 19.46 -18.23
N VAL A 72 -32.14 19.28 -17.48
CA VAL A 72 -32.11 19.47 -16.01
C VAL A 72 -31.30 18.37 -15.34
N LYS A 73 -31.51 17.12 -15.76
CA LYS A 73 -30.73 16.00 -15.25
C LYS A 73 -29.25 16.12 -15.61
N LEU A 74 -29.00 16.61 -16.83
CA LEU A 74 -27.64 16.83 -17.31
C LEU A 74 -26.91 17.93 -16.52
N ASN A 75 -27.63 19.02 -16.16
CA ASN A 75 -27.08 20.09 -15.31
C ASN A 75 -26.63 19.56 -13.93
N HIS A 76 -27.44 18.74 -13.27
CA HIS A 76 -27.05 18.09 -12.01
C HIS A 76 -25.85 17.17 -12.21
N PHE A 77 -25.86 16.39 -13.28
CA PHE A 77 -24.73 15.53 -13.61
C PHE A 77 -23.43 16.33 -13.83
N MET A 78 -23.47 17.44 -14.55
CA MET A 78 -22.29 18.29 -14.81
C MET A 78 -21.73 18.85 -13.50
N GLN A 79 -22.58 19.31 -12.60
CA GLN A 79 -22.17 19.75 -11.27
C GLN A 79 -21.51 18.61 -10.48
N ASP A 80 -22.20 17.50 -10.32
CA ASP A 80 -21.73 16.35 -9.55
C ASP A 80 -20.41 15.80 -10.09
N TYR A 81 -20.28 15.70 -11.40
CA TYR A 81 -19.06 15.23 -12.05
C TYR A 81 -17.87 16.15 -11.77
N PHE A 82 -17.99 17.45 -12.05
CA PHE A 82 -16.87 18.37 -11.87
C PHE A 82 -16.51 18.60 -10.41
N GLU A 83 -17.47 18.65 -9.50
CA GLU A 83 -17.22 18.68 -8.06
C GLU A 83 -16.54 17.39 -7.56
N SER A 84 -16.85 16.24 -8.13
CA SER A 84 -16.18 14.98 -7.80
C SER A 84 -14.72 14.97 -8.27
N VAL A 85 -14.43 15.57 -9.41
CA VAL A 85 -13.10 15.65 -10.02
C VAL A 85 -12.22 16.70 -9.33
N PHE A 86 -12.77 17.89 -9.06
CA PHE A 86 -12.00 19.04 -8.55
C PHE A 86 -12.20 19.31 -7.06
N SER A 87 -13.06 18.58 -6.39
CA SER A 87 -13.53 18.75 -5.01
C SER A 87 -14.49 19.93 -4.84
N GLU A 88 -15.42 19.80 -3.89
CA GLU A 88 -16.40 20.82 -3.53
C GLU A 88 -15.72 22.16 -3.20
N GLY A 89 -16.23 23.26 -3.74
CA GLY A 89 -15.70 24.60 -3.57
C GLY A 89 -14.54 24.96 -4.49
N ASN A 90 -14.07 24.05 -5.36
CA ASN A 90 -13.05 24.35 -6.37
C ASN A 90 -13.61 24.41 -7.80
N VAL A 91 -14.85 23.98 -8.01
CA VAL A 91 -15.62 24.31 -9.18
C VAL A 91 -16.28 25.65 -8.92
N LEU A 92 -15.84 26.69 -9.62
CA LEU A 92 -16.29 28.06 -9.36
C LEU A 92 -17.53 28.43 -10.17
N SER A 93 -17.69 27.85 -11.35
CA SER A 93 -18.79 28.14 -12.25
C SER A 93 -19.06 26.97 -13.18
N ILE A 94 -20.34 26.68 -13.42
CA ILE A 94 -20.81 25.82 -14.50
C ILE A 94 -21.97 26.56 -15.21
N ARG A 95 -21.77 26.93 -16.47
CA ARG A 95 -22.75 27.62 -17.29
C ARG A 95 -23.16 26.74 -18.45
N GLY A 96 -24.40 26.33 -18.47
CA GLY A 96 -24.97 25.46 -19.49
C GLY A 96 -26.01 26.14 -20.38
N THR A 97 -26.04 25.73 -21.63
CA THR A 97 -27.13 26.07 -22.56
C THR A 97 -27.42 24.88 -23.46
N HIS A 98 -28.62 24.84 -23.99
CA HIS A 98 -28.99 23.89 -25.03
C HIS A 98 -29.82 24.53 -26.11
N ASN A 99 -29.73 24.02 -27.32
CA ASN A 99 -30.58 24.34 -28.44
C ASN A 99 -30.96 23.04 -29.13
N GLU A 100 -32.26 22.72 -29.15
CA GLU A 100 -32.78 21.41 -29.60
C GLU A 100 -32.04 20.25 -28.89
N ASN A 101 -31.19 19.53 -29.60
CA ASN A 101 -30.45 18.37 -29.13
C ASN A 101 -28.94 18.65 -28.92
N VAL A 102 -28.51 19.90 -29.04
CA VAL A 102 -27.13 20.34 -28.83
C VAL A 102 -26.99 20.95 -27.45
N PHE A 103 -26.09 20.40 -26.63
CA PHE A 103 -25.78 20.85 -25.27
C PHE A 103 -24.39 21.47 -25.25
N VAL A 104 -24.25 22.63 -24.61
CA VAL A 104 -22.94 23.31 -24.46
C VAL A 104 -22.74 23.72 -23.02
N TYR A 105 -21.58 23.38 -22.47
CA TYR A 105 -21.19 23.69 -21.10
C TYR A 105 -19.84 24.37 -21.04
N TYR A 106 -19.77 25.41 -20.22
CA TYR A 106 -18.53 26.09 -19.82
C TYR A 106 -18.32 25.96 -18.33
N ILE A 107 -17.19 25.41 -17.93
CA ILE A 107 -16.86 25.12 -16.55
C ILE A 107 -15.58 25.85 -16.17
N LEU A 108 -15.58 26.58 -15.05
CA LEU A 108 -14.41 27.20 -14.46
C LEU A 108 -14.05 26.49 -13.15
N CYS A 109 -12.82 25.99 -13.05
CA CYS A 109 -12.31 25.30 -11.90
C CYS A 109 -11.07 25.99 -11.34
N PHE A 110 -10.94 25.99 -10.01
CA PHE A 110 -9.80 26.51 -9.28
C PHE A 110 -8.98 25.34 -8.73
N PRO A 111 -7.72 25.13 -9.16
CA PRO A 111 -6.90 24.03 -8.65
C PRO A 111 -6.55 24.25 -7.19
N LEU A 112 -6.74 23.25 -6.35
CA LEU A 112 -6.41 23.30 -4.93
C LEU A 112 -4.91 23.46 -4.68
N VAL A 113 -4.53 24.49 -3.93
CA VAL A 113 -3.14 24.90 -3.70
C VAL A 113 -2.43 24.07 -2.62
N ARG A 114 -3.13 23.37 -1.74
CA ARG A 114 -2.51 22.63 -0.61
C ARG A 114 -1.99 21.23 -0.91
N ARG A 115 -2.35 20.63 -2.03
CA ARG A 115 -1.74 19.37 -2.50
C ARG A 115 -1.72 19.42 -4.01
N VAL A 116 -0.61 19.90 -4.51
CA VAL A 116 -0.18 19.98 -5.89
C VAL A 116 -0.87 18.97 -6.81
N LEU A 117 -2.09 19.27 -7.20
CA LEU A 117 -2.57 18.82 -8.49
C LEU A 117 -1.91 19.78 -9.49
N ARG A 118 -0.71 19.41 -9.97
CA ARG A 118 -0.07 20.17 -11.04
C ARG A 118 -1.07 20.26 -12.18
N ALA A 119 -1.16 21.42 -12.82
CA ALA A 119 -1.99 21.59 -14.02
C ALA A 119 -1.77 20.46 -15.05
N SER A 120 -0.58 19.86 -15.07
CA SER A 120 -0.21 18.67 -15.85
C SER A 120 -1.02 17.40 -15.55
N ASN A 121 -1.75 17.29 -14.44
CA ASN A 121 -2.63 16.15 -14.18
C ASN A 121 -3.99 16.28 -14.90
N TRP A 122 -4.32 17.49 -15.36
CA TRP A 122 -5.63 17.80 -15.92
C TRP A 122 -5.56 18.17 -17.38
N ILE A 123 -4.44 18.73 -17.82
CA ILE A 123 -4.21 19.25 -19.16
C ILE A 123 -2.79 18.91 -19.62
N ILE A 124 -2.66 18.73 -20.93
CA ILE A 124 -1.39 18.51 -21.62
C ILE A 124 -1.27 19.52 -22.77
N LYS A 125 -0.05 19.81 -23.23
CA LYS A 125 0.16 20.53 -24.49
C LYS A 125 0.23 19.51 -25.62
N ASN A 126 -0.58 19.72 -26.66
CA ASN A 126 -0.49 18.94 -27.90
C ASN A 126 0.70 19.41 -28.77
N GLU A 127 0.92 18.77 -29.93
CA GLU A 127 2.01 19.11 -30.84
C GLU A 127 1.94 20.55 -31.38
N GLU A 128 0.73 21.12 -31.48
CA GLU A 128 0.51 22.49 -31.87
C GLU A 128 0.75 23.51 -30.73
N GLY A 129 1.12 23.03 -29.54
CA GLY A 129 1.34 23.84 -28.35
C GLY A 129 0.08 24.32 -27.66
N LYS A 130 -1.10 23.83 -28.06
CA LYS A 130 -2.39 24.13 -27.41
C LYS A 130 -2.59 23.25 -26.18
N TYR A 131 -3.24 23.79 -25.15
CA TYR A 131 -3.65 23.01 -23.98
C TYR A 131 -4.91 22.21 -24.33
N VAL A 132 -4.86 20.91 -24.05
CA VAL A 132 -5.98 19.97 -24.22
C VAL A 132 -6.23 19.21 -22.92
N PRO A 133 -7.48 18.75 -22.66
CA PRO A 133 -7.78 17.96 -21.47
C PRO A 133 -6.92 16.70 -21.42
N HIS A 134 -6.50 16.32 -20.22
CA HIS A 134 -5.90 15.00 -20.02
C HIS A 134 -6.90 13.91 -20.39
N GLN A 135 -6.47 12.87 -21.08
CA GLN A 135 -7.35 11.82 -21.59
C GLN A 135 -8.21 11.14 -20.49
N ASP A 136 -7.67 11.05 -19.27
CA ASP A 136 -8.41 10.46 -18.14
C ASP A 136 -9.66 11.26 -17.76
N ILE A 137 -9.64 12.60 -17.93
CA ILE A 137 -10.83 13.44 -17.71
C ILE A 137 -11.87 13.15 -18.78
N ILE A 138 -11.46 13.08 -20.05
CA ILE A 138 -12.36 12.76 -21.15
C ILE A 138 -12.95 11.36 -20.97
N ASN A 139 -12.11 10.37 -20.69
CA ASN A 139 -12.54 8.99 -20.50
C ASN A 139 -13.45 8.85 -19.28
N GLY A 140 -13.11 9.52 -18.17
CA GLY A 140 -13.93 9.55 -16.97
C GLY A 140 -15.31 10.17 -17.25
N PHE A 141 -15.33 11.31 -17.93
CA PHE A 141 -16.57 11.99 -18.36
C PHE A 141 -17.43 11.07 -19.23
N VAL A 142 -16.85 10.50 -20.30
CA VAL A 142 -17.53 9.60 -21.22
C VAL A 142 -18.18 8.43 -20.48
N ARG A 143 -17.38 7.69 -19.69
CA ARG A 143 -17.87 6.52 -18.93
C ARG A 143 -18.99 6.91 -17.95
N THR A 144 -18.86 8.04 -17.28
CA THR A 144 -19.84 8.46 -16.28
C THR A 144 -21.15 8.89 -16.94
N VAL A 145 -21.09 9.56 -18.09
CA VAL A 145 -22.28 9.90 -18.90
C VAL A 145 -22.97 8.63 -19.42
N GLU A 146 -22.22 7.71 -20.00
CA GLU A 146 -22.76 6.43 -20.50
C GLU A 146 -23.48 5.66 -19.40
N THR A 147 -22.88 5.62 -18.21
CA THR A 147 -23.46 4.92 -17.07
C THR A 147 -24.70 5.64 -16.51
N THR A 148 -24.63 6.96 -16.36
CA THR A 148 -25.70 7.74 -15.72
C THR A 148 -26.95 7.84 -16.58
N PHE A 149 -26.78 7.98 -17.88
CA PHE A 149 -27.91 8.19 -18.80
C PHE A 149 -28.26 6.96 -19.63
N SER A 150 -27.53 5.84 -19.44
CA SER A 150 -27.70 4.60 -20.20
C SER A 150 -27.61 4.82 -21.73
N VAL A 151 -26.73 5.73 -22.15
CA VAL A 151 -26.47 6.05 -23.55
C VAL A 151 -25.13 5.47 -23.96
N ILE A 152 -24.99 5.09 -25.23
CA ILE A 152 -23.70 4.67 -25.82
C ILE A 152 -23.10 5.89 -26.51
N ILE A 153 -21.87 6.23 -26.16
CA ILE A 153 -21.12 7.27 -26.87
C ILE A 153 -20.50 6.65 -28.12
N ASP A 154 -20.73 7.29 -29.26
CA ASP A 154 -20.18 6.84 -30.53
C ASP A 154 -18.65 6.98 -30.51
N ASN A 155 -17.96 5.83 -30.38
CA ASN A 155 -16.50 5.75 -30.34
C ASN A 155 -15.81 6.04 -31.69
N GLU A 156 -16.59 6.26 -32.77
CA GLU A 156 -16.04 6.69 -34.06
C GLU A 156 -15.81 8.22 -34.15
N ASN A 157 -15.90 8.90 -33.01
CA ASN A 157 -15.74 10.34 -32.95
C ASN A 157 -14.29 10.75 -33.18
N ASP A 158 -14.02 11.42 -34.33
CA ASP A 158 -12.70 11.87 -34.73
C ASP A 158 -12.00 12.72 -33.65
N TYR A 159 -12.77 13.46 -32.85
CA TYR A 159 -12.25 14.28 -31.76
C TYR A 159 -11.60 13.46 -30.63
N ILE A 160 -12.11 12.27 -30.37
CA ILE A 160 -11.52 11.35 -29.38
C ILE A 160 -10.26 10.69 -29.97
N LYS A 161 -10.27 10.36 -31.28
CA LYS A 161 -9.13 9.72 -31.96
C LYS A 161 -7.92 10.65 -32.13
N ASP A 162 -8.15 11.91 -32.47
CA ASP A 162 -7.06 12.87 -32.74
C ASP A 162 -6.32 13.31 -31.47
N ASN A 163 -6.96 13.26 -30.30
CA ASN A 163 -6.34 13.62 -29.03
C ASN A 163 -5.71 12.43 -28.27
N VAL A 164 -5.94 11.20 -28.73
CA VAL A 164 -5.43 9.96 -28.09
C VAL A 164 -3.94 9.70 -28.39
N ASN A 165 -3.37 10.28 -29.42
CA ASN A 165 -2.07 9.85 -29.94
C ASN A 165 -0.84 10.58 -29.38
N GLN A 166 -0.96 11.54 -28.43
CA GLN A 166 0.18 12.37 -28.05
C GLN A 166 0.22 12.76 -26.56
N GLY A 167 0.92 11.98 -25.80
CA GLY A 167 1.29 12.30 -24.42
C GLY A 167 2.00 11.12 -23.73
N PRO A 168 2.51 11.27 -22.52
CA PRO A 168 3.14 10.14 -21.78
C PRO A 168 2.22 8.93 -21.58
N LEU A 169 0.93 9.04 -21.89
CA LEU A 169 -0.03 7.94 -22.02
C LEU A 169 0.19 7.04 -23.24
N ALA A 170 1.03 7.43 -24.22
CA ALA A 170 1.48 6.46 -25.24
C ALA A 170 2.10 5.20 -24.61
N LYS A 171 2.58 5.28 -23.36
CA LYS A 171 2.99 4.11 -22.58
C LYS A 171 1.80 3.27 -22.08
N ILE A 172 0.67 3.87 -21.74
CA ILE A 172 -0.53 3.15 -21.27
C ILE A 172 -1.26 2.52 -22.45
N ASP A 173 -1.32 3.17 -23.58
CA ASP A 173 -1.88 2.62 -24.82
C ASP A 173 -0.99 1.51 -25.43
N LEU A 174 0.32 1.59 -25.25
CA LEU A 174 1.24 0.47 -25.53
C LEU A 174 0.95 -0.74 -24.64
N ILE A 175 0.38 -0.55 -23.45
CA ILE A 175 0.05 -1.62 -22.50
C ILE A 175 -1.24 -2.32 -22.89
N SER A 176 -2.25 -1.61 -23.39
CA SER A 176 -3.46 -2.25 -23.95
C SER A 176 -3.17 -3.01 -25.25
N LYS A 177 -2.06 -2.68 -25.94
CA LYS A 177 -1.55 -3.36 -27.15
C LYS A 177 -0.37 -4.28 -26.90
N MET A 178 0.25 -4.25 -25.70
CA MET A 178 1.11 -5.34 -25.28
C MET A 178 0.22 -6.57 -25.12
N GLU A 179 0.25 -7.45 -26.11
CA GLU A 179 -0.23 -8.82 -25.90
C GLU A 179 0.46 -9.31 -24.62
N ILE A 180 -0.32 -9.51 -23.57
CA ILE A 180 0.14 -10.32 -22.42
C ILE A 180 0.74 -11.55 -23.04
N PRO A 181 2.02 -11.88 -22.80
CA PRO A 181 2.63 -13.04 -23.43
C PRO A 181 1.67 -14.19 -23.27
N LYS A 182 1.18 -14.75 -24.38
CA LYS A 182 0.28 -15.90 -24.35
C LYS A 182 0.94 -16.92 -23.45
N GLU A 183 0.30 -17.19 -22.32
CA GLU A 183 0.76 -18.12 -21.30
C GLU A 183 1.36 -19.34 -22.01
N ASN A 184 2.58 -19.69 -21.65
CA ASN A 184 3.10 -21.01 -21.96
C ASN A 184 2.47 -21.96 -20.93
N PRO A 185 1.38 -22.69 -21.28
CA PRO A 185 0.52 -23.37 -20.31
C PRO A 185 1.25 -24.49 -19.55
N SER A 186 2.43 -24.89 -20.03
CA SER A 186 3.17 -26.01 -19.47
C SER A 186 4.05 -25.67 -18.26
N ILE A 187 4.44 -24.42 -18.07
CA ILE A 187 5.38 -24.02 -16.99
C ILE A 187 4.63 -23.68 -15.68
N TYR A 188 3.36 -23.29 -15.75
CA TYR A 188 2.61 -22.77 -14.58
C TYR A 188 1.65 -23.78 -13.94
N LYS A 189 1.33 -24.90 -14.59
CA LYS A 189 0.34 -25.88 -14.11
C LYS A 189 0.75 -26.68 -12.87
N GLU A 190 2.04 -26.77 -12.55
CA GLU A 190 2.52 -27.61 -11.45
C GLU A 190 2.56 -26.92 -10.07
N ASN A 191 2.34 -25.59 -10.01
CA ASN A 191 2.50 -24.79 -8.78
C ASN A 191 1.38 -23.77 -8.57
N ILE A 192 0.13 -24.13 -8.83
CA ILE A 192 -1.02 -23.26 -8.56
C ILE A 192 -1.49 -23.51 -7.12
N TYR A 193 -1.58 -22.44 -6.34
CA TYR A 193 -2.27 -22.41 -5.06
C TYR A 193 -3.74 -22.11 -5.33
N ASP A 194 -4.58 -23.10 -5.06
CA ASP A 194 -6.03 -22.94 -5.12
C ASP A 194 -6.52 -22.41 -3.77
N ALA A 195 -6.89 -21.13 -3.73
CA ALA A 195 -7.52 -20.53 -2.57
C ALA A 195 -8.92 -21.12 -2.43
N ALA A 196 -9.07 -22.08 -1.54
CA ALA A 196 -10.32 -22.78 -1.29
C ALA A 196 -11.40 -21.77 -0.82
N GLY A 197 -12.41 -21.54 -1.65
CA GLY A 197 -13.50 -20.61 -1.37
C GLY A 197 -13.44 -19.32 -2.17
N TYR A 198 -12.36 -19.07 -2.92
CA TYR A 198 -12.30 -17.92 -3.78
C TYR A 198 -13.26 -18.12 -4.98
N ASP A 199 -14.28 -17.29 -5.00
CA ASP A 199 -15.26 -17.00 -6.05
C ASP A 199 -15.77 -18.14 -6.98
N ALA A 200 -14.98 -19.14 -7.33
CA ALA A 200 -15.38 -20.23 -8.19
C ALA A 200 -16.51 -21.13 -7.61
N GLN A 201 -16.77 -21.01 -6.30
CA GLN A 201 -17.84 -21.74 -5.61
C GLN A 201 -18.99 -20.84 -5.15
N ILE A 202 -18.93 -19.52 -5.42
CA ILE A 202 -20.04 -18.64 -5.09
C ILE A 202 -21.18 -18.90 -6.06
N ILE A 203 -22.25 -19.53 -5.57
CA ILE A 203 -23.49 -19.68 -6.32
C ILE A 203 -24.22 -18.34 -6.29
N THR A 204 -24.32 -17.68 -7.44
CA THR A 204 -25.05 -16.44 -7.64
C THR A 204 -26.30 -16.68 -8.47
N ASP A 205 -27.36 -15.91 -8.23
CA ASP A 205 -28.60 -16.02 -9.01
C ASP A 205 -28.46 -15.37 -10.39
N ALA A 206 -27.58 -14.38 -10.52
CA ALA A 206 -27.30 -13.70 -11.77
C ALA A 206 -26.29 -14.43 -12.69
N GLY A 207 -25.61 -15.46 -12.18
CA GLY A 207 -24.43 -16.07 -12.81
C GLY A 207 -23.14 -15.32 -12.44
N TYR A 208 -22.03 -16.07 -12.41
CA TYR A 208 -20.76 -15.56 -11.89
C TYR A 208 -20.21 -14.33 -12.62
N GLU A 209 -20.21 -14.33 -13.96
CA GLU A 209 -19.70 -13.22 -14.77
C GLU A 209 -20.48 -11.94 -14.49
N ARG A 210 -21.81 -11.98 -14.59
CA ARG A 210 -22.67 -10.83 -14.33
C ARG A 210 -22.57 -10.33 -12.90
N PHE A 211 -22.46 -11.24 -11.92
CA PHE A 211 -22.23 -10.87 -10.53
C PHE A 211 -20.93 -10.10 -10.35
N THR A 212 -19.85 -10.56 -11.00
CA THR A 212 -18.53 -9.90 -10.96
C THR A 212 -18.58 -8.51 -11.57
N GLU A 213 -19.28 -8.34 -12.70
CA GLU A 213 -19.51 -7.03 -13.33
C GLU A 213 -20.29 -6.09 -12.40
N ILE A 214 -21.35 -6.57 -11.74
CA ILE A 214 -22.12 -5.79 -10.76
C ILE A 214 -21.21 -5.34 -9.62
N CYS A 215 -20.41 -6.24 -9.04
CA CYS A 215 -19.49 -5.90 -7.96
C CYS A 215 -18.48 -4.83 -8.39
N ALA A 216 -17.85 -5.01 -9.55
CA ALA A 216 -16.88 -4.07 -10.10
C ALA A 216 -17.50 -2.69 -10.33
N HIS A 217 -18.70 -2.65 -10.91
CA HIS A 217 -19.43 -1.40 -11.14
C HIS A 217 -19.76 -0.68 -9.82
N ILE A 218 -20.31 -1.38 -8.83
CA ILE A 218 -20.65 -0.78 -7.54
C ILE A 218 -19.39 -0.31 -6.80
N ILE A 219 -18.31 -1.10 -6.78
CA ILE A 219 -17.04 -0.68 -6.17
C ILE A 219 -16.52 0.58 -6.86
N SER A 220 -16.48 0.59 -8.20
CA SER A 220 -16.03 1.77 -8.97
C SER A 220 -16.91 2.99 -8.71
N TYR A 221 -18.23 2.82 -8.61
CA TYR A 221 -19.18 3.90 -8.33
C TYR A 221 -18.83 4.65 -7.04
N PHE A 222 -18.41 3.94 -6.00
CA PHE A 222 -18.01 4.54 -4.72
C PHE A 222 -16.53 4.94 -4.69
N THR A 223 -15.63 4.23 -5.32
CA THR A 223 -14.18 4.50 -5.20
C THR A 223 -13.68 5.58 -6.14
N THR A 224 -14.22 5.66 -7.35
CA THR A 224 -13.80 6.58 -8.40
C THR A 224 -14.94 7.41 -8.99
N GLY A 225 -16.20 7.05 -8.71
CA GLY A 225 -17.40 7.66 -9.26
C GLY A 225 -18.00 8.77 -8.39
N ILE A 226 -19.30 8.97 -8.58
CA ILE A 226 -20.11 10.07 -8.00
C ILE A 226 -20.04 10.08 -6.45
N GLU A 227 -20.02 8.92 -5.81
CA GLU A 227 -20.03 8.79 -4.35
C GLU A 227 -18.63 8.70 -3.71
N LYS A 228 -17.60 9.18 -4.40
CA LYS A 228 -16.21 9.16 -3.88
C LYS A 228 -16.05 9.89 -2.54
N SER A 229 -16.85 10.94 -2.30
CA SER A 229 -16.84 11.64 -1.02
C SER A 229 -17.29 10.75 0.15
N LEU A 230 -18.30 9.90 -0.08
CA LEU A 230 -18.79 8.95 0.92
C LEU A 230 -17.76 7.86 1.20
N TYR A 231 -17.10 7.36 0.16
CA TYR A 231 -15.98 6.43 0.29
C TYR A 231 -14.83 7.02 1.12
N PHE A 232 -14.44 8.27 0.85
CA PHE A 232 -13.41 8.95 1.63
C PHE A 232 -13.81 9.09 3.11
N LYS A 233 -15.06 9.46 3.41
CA LYS A 233 -15.60 9.51 4.77
C LYS A 233 -15.55 8.13 5.45
N ALA A 234 -15.85 7.07 4.70
CA ALA A 234 -15.75 5.69 5.20
C ALA A 234 -14.31 5.29 5.52
N GLN A 235 -13.35 5.61 4.64
CA GLN A 235 -11.93 5.30 4.84
C GLN A 235 -11.29 6.09 5.99
N THR A 236 -11.74 7.33 6.22
CA THR A 236 -11.23 8.18 7.32
C THR A 236 -11.95 7.95 8.65
N GLY A 237 -12.93 7.03 8.69
CA GLY A 237 -13.70 6.76 9.89
C GLY A 237 -14.72 7.87 10.25
N SER A 238 -14.96 8.82 9.33
CA SER A 238 -15.96 9.90 9.55
C SER A 238 -17.40 9.40 9.52
N ILE A 239 -17.64 8.22 8.95
CA ILE A 239 -18.91 7.49 9.01
C ILE A 239 -18.64 6.04 9.38
N THR A 240 -19.63 5.38 9.98
CA THR A 240 -19.50 3.97 10.36
C THR A 240 -19.70 3.05 9.15
N PRO A 241 -19.17 1.81 9.19
CA PRO A 241 -19.39 0.84 8.12
C PRO A 241 -20.88 0.57 7.83
N GLU A 242 -21.73 0.60 8.85
CA GLU A 242 -23.17 0.37 8.72
C GLU A 242 -23.83 1.47 7.88
N ILE A 243 -23.49 2.75 8.13
CA ILE A 243 -24.01 3.89 7.37
C ILE A 243 -23.55 3.80 5.91
N PHE A 244 -22.28 3.49 5.70
CA PHE A 244 -21.74 3.33 4.36
C PHE A 244 -22.44 2.20 3.59
N LEU A 245 -22.58 1.01 4.20
CA LEU A 245 -23.23 -0.14 3.58
C LEU A 245 -24.74 0.09 3.33
N GLU A 246 -25.41 0.90 4.14
CA GLU A 246 -26.79 1.28 3.88
C GLU A 246 -26.91 2.08 2.56
N GLU A 247 -26.01 3.02 2.32
CA GLU A 247 -25.99 3.78 1.06
C GLU A 247 -25.58 2.91 -0.13
N VAL A 248 -24.63 1.98 0.05
CA VAL A 248 -24.30 0.97 -0.97
C VAL A 248 -25.53 0.13 -1.31
N ASN A 249 -26.30 -0.32 -0.32
CA ASN A 249 -27.52 -1.09 -0.52
C ASN A 249 -28.57 -0.31 -1.33
N LYS A 250 -28.85 0.95 -0.93
CA LYS A 250 -29.77 1.84 -1.66
C LYS A 250 -29.34 2.04 -3.11
N THR A 251 -28.06 2.35 -3.31
CA THR A 251 -27.48 2.57 -4.63
C THR A 251 -27.53 1.30 -5.48
N THR A 252 -27.17 0.17 -4.93
CA THR A 252 -27.21 -1.12 -5.67
C THR A 252 -28.62 -1.45 -6.11
N LYS A 253 -29.62 -1.30 -5.25
CA LYS A 253 -31.03 -1.52 -5.62
C LYS A 253 -31.53 -0.52 -6.66
N ARG A 254 -31.06 0.72 -6.62
CA ARG A 254 -31.41 1.75 -7.62
C ARG A 254 -30.84 1.41 -9.00
N LEU A 255 -29.54 1.02 -9.06
CA LEU A 255 -28.85 0.70 -10.32
C LEU A 255 -29.23 -0.69 -10.85
N TYR A 256 -29.57 -1.62 -9.98
CA TYR A 256 -29.95 -3.00 -10.31
C TYR A 256 -31.28 -3.37 -9.64
N PRO A 257 -32.43 -2.85 -10.12
CA PRO A 257 -33.73 -3.07 -9.46
C PRO A 257 -34.14 -4.54 -9.32
N ASN A 258 -33.64 -5.40 -10.21
CA ASN A 258 -33.95 -6.83 -10.27
C ASN A 258 -32.88 -7.72 -9.61
N ILE A 259 -31.96 -7.14 -8.84
CA ILE A 259 -30.95 -7.94 -8.12
C ILE A 259 -31.64 -8.79 -7.05
N SER A 260 -31.26 -10.07 -6.95
CA SER A 260 -31.79 -10.94 -5.90
C SER A 260 -31.25 -10.53 -4.51
N ASP A 261 -32.00 -10.82 -3.45
CA ASP A 261 -31.55 -10.56 -2.09
C ASP A 261 -30.25 -11.32 -1.74
N ARG A 262 -30.03 -12.47 -2.37
CA ARG A 262 -28.80 -13.26 -2.23
C ARG A 262 -27.62 -12.53 -2.86
N ASP A 263 -27.73 -12.14 -4.12
CA ASP A 263 -26.67 -11.45 -4.83
C ASP A 263 -26.38 -10.09 -4.21
N LEU A 264 -27.40 -9.38 -3.76
CA LEU A 264 -27.25 -8.12 -3.04
C LEU A 264 -26.40 -8.29 -1.77
N LYS A 265 -26.67 -9.33 -0.95
CA LYS A 265 -25.85 -9.61 0.24
C LYS A 265 -24.39 -9.90 -0.11
N LEU A 266 -24.16 -10.61 -1.21
CA LEU A 266 -22.81 -10.90 -1.71
C LEU A 266 -22.11 -9.65 -2.21
N VAL A 267 -22.81 -8.75 -2.94
CA VAL A 267 -22.29 -7.44 -3.35
C VAL A 267 -21.88 -6.61 -2.14
N LEU A 268 -22.75 -6.49 -1.13
CA LEU A 268 -22.44 -5.75 0.10
C LEU A 268 -21.20 -6.31 0.82
N LYS A 269 -21.06 -7.65 0.88
CA LYS A 269 -19.88 -8.30 1.44
C LYS A 269 -18.61 -7.97 0.64
N LYS A 270 -18.67 -8.00 -0.69
CA LYS A 270 -17.53 -7.66 -1.57
C LYS A 270 -17.14 -6.18 -1.45
N VAL A 271 -18.11 -5.27 -1.43
CA VAL A 271 -17.86 -3.84 -1.22
C VAL A 271 -17.27 -3.60 0.17
N TYR A 272 -17.78 -4.25 1.22
CA TYR A 272 -17.20 -4.17 2.56
C TYR A 272 -15.72 -4.61 2.56
N SER A 273 -15.42 -5.73 1.93
CA SER A 273 -14.06 -6.23 1.81
C SER A 273 -13.15 -5.24 1.04
N ALA A 274 -13.64 -4.69 -0.07
CA ALA A 274 -12.88 -3.71 -0.86
C ALA A 274 -12.59 -2.40 -0.11
N VAL A 275 -13.52 -1.97 0.76
CA VAL A 275 -13.40 -0.70 1.49
C VAL A 275 -12.69 -0.86 2.82
N TYR A 276 -12.98 -1.89 3.59
CA TYR A 276 -12.53 -2.03 4.98
C TYR A 276 -11.51 -3.16 5.23
N GLN A 277 -11.35 -4.08 4.26
CA GLN A 277 -10.43 -5.22 4.36
C GLN A 277 -9.41 -5.21 3.22
N ASN A 278 -9.04 -6.37 2.71
CA ASN A 278 -8.03 -6.50 1.64
C ASN A 278 -8.60 -7.03 0.32
N TYR A 279 -9.91 -6.86 0.12
CA TYR A 279 -10.62 -7.16 -1.12
C TYR A 279 -10.41 -8.62 -1.57
N ILE A 280 -9.92 -8.82 -2.79
CA ILE A 280 -9.69 -10.16 -3.33
C ILE A 280 -8.57 -10.94 -2.63
N LEU A 281 -7.72 -10.26 -1.85
CA LEU A 281 -6.60 -10.88 -1.16
C LEU A 281 -6.98 -11.45 0.21
N ASP A 282 -8.20 -11.23 0.70
CA ASP A 282 -8.62 -11.65 2.04
C ASP A 282 -8.42 -13.15 2.28
N ASP A 283 -8.82 -14.01 1.34
CA ASP A 283 -8.67 -15.46 1.49
C ASP A 283 -7.20 -15.90 1.52
N LEU A 284 -6.32 -15.24 0.75
CA LEU A 284 -4.88 -15.49 0.79
C LEU A 284 -4.27 -14.99 2.10
N ILE A 285 -4.79 -13.88 2.63
CA ILE A 285 -4.33 -13.32 3.90
C ILE A 285 -4.74 -14.21 5.05
N GLU A 286 -5.96 -14.73 5.08
CA GLU A 286 -6.47 -15.56 6.16
C GLU A 286 -5.98 -17.03 6.12
N ALA A 287 -5.38 -17.47 5.01
CA ALA A 287 -4.81 -18.81 4.87
C ALA A 287 -3.58 -19.00 5.78
N ASP A 288 -3.59 -20.03 6.64
CA ASP A 288 -2.56 -20.25 7.65
C ASP A 288 -1.20 -20.71 7.10
N ASP A 289 -1.17 -21.28 5.93
CA ASP A 289 0.01 -21.85 5.27
C ASP A 289 0.75 -20.86 4.36
N ILE A 290 0.15 -19.70 4.06
CA ILE A 290 0.78 -18.62 3.29
C ILE A 290 1.55 -17.68 4.24
N SER A 291 2.81 -17.41 3.91
CA SER A 291 3.65 -16.44 4.63
C SER A 291 3.80 -15.10 3.93
N ASP A 292 3.82 -15.09 2.60
CA ASP A 292 4.04 -13.90 1.78
C ASP A 292 3.12 -13.92 0.54
N ILE A 293 2.59 -12.76 0.18
CA ILE A 293 1.79 -12.54 -1.03
C ILE A 293 2.47 -11.45 -1.84
N LYS A 294 2.62 -11.64 -3.15
CA LYS A 294 3.16 -10.65 -4.08
C LYS A 294 2.21 -10.46 -5.25
N VAL A 295 1.72 -9.26 -5.42
CA VAL A 295 1.00 -8.85 -6.61
C VAL A 295 2.02 -8.22 -7.56
N ILE A 296 2.27 -8.88 -8.68
CA ILE A 296 3.21 -8.43 -9.72
C ILE A 296 2.47 -7.56 -10.73
N ASP A 297 1.28 -7.98 -11.10
CA ASP A 297 0.32 -7.27 -11.93
C ASP A 297 -1.10 -7.80 -11.62
N PRO A 298 -2.17 -7.26 -12.23
CA PRO A 298 -3.54 -7.66 -11.93
C PRO A 298 -3.83 -9.16 -12.10
N LYS A 299 -3.10 -9.86 -12.96
CA LYS A 299 -3.32 -11.28 -13.27
C LYS A 299 -2.30 -12.22 -12.63
N HIS A 300 -1.20 -11.69 -12.11
CA HIS A 300 -0.12 -12.50 -11.55
C HIS A 300 0.08 -12.21 -10.06
N ILE A 301 -0.61 -13.00 -9.23
CA ILE A 301 -0.46 -12.99 -7.78
C ILE A 301 0.33 -14.22 -7.35
N ARG A 302 1.48 -14.00 -6.72
CA ARG A 302 2.37 -15.04 -6.23
C ARG A 302 2.28 -15.17 -4.73
N VAL A 303 2.23 -16.39 -4.24
CA VAL A 303 2.18 -16.71 -2.81
C VAL A 303 3.37 -17.57 -2.39
N LYS A 304 3.73 -17.51 -1.13
CA LYS A 304 4.74 -18.38 -0.53
C LYS A 304 4.07 -19.27 0.51
N VAL A 305 3.90 -20.55 0.14
CA VAL A 305 3.19 -21.58 0.90
C VAL A 305 4.20 -22.53 1.51
N ASN A 306 4.28 -22.60 2.84
CA ASN A 306 5.24 -23.46 3.55
C ASN A 306 6.69 -23.35 3.00
N GLY A 307 7.11 -22.11 2.68
CA GLY A 307 8.44 -21.81 2.15
C GLY A 307 8.60 -21.94 0.63
N LYS A 308 7.63 -22.54 -0.08
CA LYS A 308 7.65 -22.69 -1.55
C LYS A 308 6.84 -21.59 -2.23
N ARG A 309 7.31 -21.10 -3.39
CA ARG A 309 6.61 -20.08 -4.18
C ARG A 309 5.65 -20.75 -5.17
N MET A 310 4.42 -20.25 -5.20
CA MET A 310 3.35 -20.75 -6.06
C MET A 310 2.64 -19.57 -6.74
N THR A 311 1.93 -19.82 -7.82
CA THR A 311 0.98 -18.86 -8.43
C THR A 311 -0.38 -19.06 -7.78
N SER A 312 -1.06 -17.99 -7.42
CA SER A 312 -2.45 -18.07 -6.95
C SER A 312 -3.43 -18.10 -8.13
N ASN A 313 -4.59 -18.71 -7.93
CA ASN A 313 -5.74 -18.59 -8.84
C ASN A 313 -6.51 -17.26 -8.66
N VAL A 314 -6.22 -16.50 -7.60
CA VAL A 314 -6.81 -15.19 -7.33
C VAL A 314 -6.25 -14.16 -8.31
N THR A 315 -7.11 -13.35 -8.93
CA THR A 315 -6.71 -12.27 -9.84
C THR A 315 -7.61 -11.06 -9.69
N PHE A 316 -7.07 -9.86 -9.93
CA PHE A 316 -7.89 -8.67 -10.13
C PHE A 316 -8.64 -8.76 -11.45
N ILE A 317 -9.79 -8.10 -11.55
CA ILE A 317 -10.62 -8.12 -12.75
C ILE A 317 -9.86 -7.54 -13.94
N ASN A 318 -9.25 -6.36 -13.74
CA ASN A 318 -8.46 -5.63 -14.74
C ASN A 318 -7.46 -4.69 -14.04
N ALA A 319 -6.78 -3.87 -14.82
CA ALA A 319 -5.83 -2.88 -14.34
C ALA A 319 -6.47 -1.84 -13.40
N ASP A 320 -7.63 -1.30 -13.78
CA ASP A 320 -8.33 -0.27 -13.00
C ASP A 320 -8.74 -0.80 -11.62
N ASP A 321 -9.20 -2.05 -11.54
CA ASP A 321 -9.55 -2.73 -10.30
C ASP A 321 -8.35 -2.83 -9.36
N TYR A 322 -7.17 -3.16 -9.89
CA TYR A 322 -5.94 -3.19 -9.12
C TYR A 322 -5.47 -1.80 -8.68
N PHE A 323 -5.49 -0.80 -9.57
CA PHE A 323 -5.15 0.57 -9.21
C PHE A 323 -6.09 1.14 -8.15
N ASN A 324 -7.39 0.86 -8.24
CA ASN A 324 -8.37 1.27 -7.23
C ASN A 324 -8.06 0.64 -5.87
N TYR A 325 -7.65 -0.62 -5.83
CA TYR A 325 -7.22 -1.27 -4.58
C TYR A 325 -5.96 -0.60 -3.99
N ILE A 326 -4.94 -0.33 -4.79
CA ILE A 326 -3.73 0.38 -4.35
C ILE A 326 -4.05 1.79 -3.84
N ASN A 327 -4.92 2.53 -4.54
CA ASN A 327 -5.39 3.85 -4.10
C ASN A 327 -6.17 3.77 -2.78
N SER A 328 -6.96 2.72 -2.58
CA SER A 328 -7.67 2.50 -1.31
C SER A 328 -6.70 2.31 -0.14
N LEU A 329 -5.63 1.55 -0.34
CA LEU A 329 -4.56 1.42 0.64
C LEU A 329 -3.88 2.77 0.90
N ALA A 330 -3.60 3.55 -0.16
CA ALA A 330 -2.98 4.86 -0.02
C ALA A 330 -3.82 5.81 0.85
N ILE A 331 -5.12 5.88 0.61
CA ILE A 331 -6.05 6.69 1.41
C ILE A 331 -6.07 6.20 2.86
N ARG A 332 -6.23 4.90 3.08
CA ARG A 332 -6.34 4.28 4.41
C ARG A 332 -5.11 4.52 5.27
N TYR A 333 -3.92 4.46 4.68
CA TYR A 333 -2.64 4.56 5.39
C TYR A 333 -1.94 5.91 5.19
N GLY A 334 -2.58 6.87 4.51
CA GLY A 334 -2.02 8.22 4.28
C GLY A 334 -0.74 8.19 3.45
N LEU A 335 -0.67 7.36 2.39
CA LEU A 335 0.50 7.23 1.52
C LEU A 335 0.45 8.24 0.38
N ASP A 336 1.60 8.82 0.04
CA ASP A 336 1.74 9.72 -1.10
C ASP A 336 2.35 8.99 -2.31
N LEU A 337 1.51 8.28 -3.04
CA LEU A 337 1.94 7.49 -4.21
C LEU A 337 2.50 8.33 -5.35
N SER A 338 2.28 9.63 -5.36
CA SER A 338 2.75 10.53 -6.42
C SER A 338 4.16 11.07 -6.20
N ASN A 339 4.58 11.22 -4.95
CA ASN A 339 5.87 11.82 -4.61
C ASN A 339 6.91 10.81 -4.10
N GLU A 340 6.46 9.67 -3.59
CA GLU A 340 7.35 8.64 -3.05
C GLU A 340 7.27 7.37 -3.90
N ALA A 341 8.42 6.80 -4.22
CA ALA A 341 8.52 5.58 -5.03
C ALA A 341 8.22 4.30 -4.23
N TYR A 342 8.52 4.29 -2.94
CA TYR A 342 8.40 3.14 -2.06
C TYR A 342 7.61 3.47 -0.80
N HIS A 343 6.67 2.61 -0.44
CA HIS A 343 5.86 2.74 0.76
C HIS A 343 5.90 1.45 1.57
N VAL A 344 6.43 1.54 2.78
CA VAL A 344 6.41 0.43 3.75
C VAL A 344 5.52 0.83 4.93
N PHE A 345 4.53 0.01 5.24
CA PHE A 345 3.59 0.24 6.33
C PHE A 345 3.08 -1.08 6.92
N THR A 346 2.51 -0.98 8.11
CA THR A 346 2.02 -2.16 8.84
C THR A 346 0.53 -2.01 9.13
N ASP A 347 -0.25 -3.01 8.75
CA ASP A 347 -1.66 -3.13 9.10
C ASP A 347 -1.84 -4.15 10.24
N LYS A 348 -2.37 -3.68 11.36
CA LYS A 348 -2.65 -4.49 12.56
C LYS A 348 -4.14 -4.81 12.73
N THR A 349 -4.99 -4.30 11.86
CA THR A 349 -6.44 -4.20 12.10
C THR A 349 -7.29 -5.06 11.20
N THR A 350 -6.99 -5.15 9.91
CA THR A 350 -7.87 -5.79 8.92
C THR A 350 -7.94 -7.30 9.03
N SER A 351 -6.85 -7.98 9.40
CA SER A 351 -6.88 -9.42 9.67
C SER A 351 -6.99 -9.72 11.17
N PRO A 352 -7.88 -10.61 11.61
CA PRO A 352 -7.93 -11.06 13.00
C PRO A 352 -6.73 -11.93 13.38
N LYS A 353 -6.13 -12.66 12.43
CA LYS A 353 -5.04 -13.62 12.67
C LYS A 353 -3.65 -13.04 12.49
N PHE A 354 -3.50 -12.04 11.60
CA PHE A 354 -2.20 -11.59 11.13
C PHE A 354 -2.01 -10.08 11.27
N ILE A 355 -0.80 -9.68 11.54
CA ILE A 355 -0.27 -8.34 11.26
C ILE A 355 0.29 -8.41 9.83
N LEU A 356 -0.04 -7.43 8.99
CA LEU A 356 0.37 -7.39 7.60
C LEU A 356 1.42 -6.30 7.42
N ARG A 357 2.64 -6.70 7.10
CA ARG A 357 3.68 -5.77 6.63
C ARG A 357 3.56 -5.65 5.13
N MET A 358 3.21 -4.46 4.66
CA MET A 358 3.00 -4.17 3.26
C MET A 358 4.12 -3.30 2.71
N ASN A 359 4.52 -3.59 1.48
CA ASN A 359 5.48 -2.78 0.72
C ASN A 359 4.91 -2.56 -0.69
N ILE A 360 4.74 -1.30 -1.07
CA ILE A 360 4.32 -0.90 -2.41
C ILE A 360 5.53 -0.23 -3.09
N ALA A 361 5.86 -0.68 -4.30
CA ALA A 361 6.72 0.04 -5.23
C ALA A 361 5.86 0.61 -6.35
N THR A 362 5.91 1.93 -6.53
CA THR A 362 5.08 2.61 -7.54
C THR A 362 5.59 2.36 -8.96
N PRO A 363 4.75 2.55 -9.99
CA PRO A 363 5.18 2.41 -11.39
C PRO A 363 6.36 3.29 -11.78
N TYR A 364 6.63 4.37 -11.03
CA TYR A 364 7.75 5.27 -11.30
C TYR A 364 9.12 4.57 -11.29
N VAL A 365 9.28 3.55 -10.43
CA VAL A 365 10.54 2.78 -10.30
C VAL A 365 10.44 1.38 -10.88
N ASN A 366 9.27 0.95 -11.34
CA ASN A 366 9.08 -0.38 -11.89
C ASN A 366 9.31 -0.39 -13.40
N SER A 367 9.84 -1.49 -13.94
CA SER A 367 9.86 -1.74 -15.39
C SER A 367 8.48 -2.13 -15.93
N SER A 368 7.56 -2.49 -15.04
CA SER A 368 6.15 -2.75 -15.32
C SER A 368 5.32 -1.47 -15.09
N PRO A 369 4.24 -1.26 -15.83
CA PRO A 369 3.32 -0.13 -15.60
C PRO A 369 2.50 -0.27 -14.32
N PHE A 370 2.54 -1.43 -13.67
CA PHE A 370 1.80 -1.70 -12.46
C PHE A 370 2.62 -1.43 -11.20
N PRO A 371 2.01 -0.98 -10.11
CA PRO A 371 2.66 -1.01 -8.80
C PRO A 371 2.92 -2.46 -8.40
N TYR A 372 4.04 -2.73 -7.73
CA TYR A 372 4.25 -4.01 -7.06
C TYR A 372 3.77 -3.90 -5.62
N LEU A 373 3.00 -4.88 -5.17
CA LEU A 373 2.60 -5.00 -3.77
C LEU A 373 3.16 -6.29 -3.18
N HIS A 374 3.88 -6.17 -2.08
CA HIS A 374 4.32 -7.30 -1.27
C HIS A 374 3.69 -7.22 0.12
N ILE A 375 3.03 -8.29 0.52
CA ILE A 375 2.44 -8.45 1.86
C ILE A 375 3.15 -9.60 2.55
N ARG A 376 3.79 -9.32 3.69
CA ARG A 376 4.31 -10.34 4.61
C ARG A 376 3.34 -10.48 5.78
N LYS A 377 2.97 -11.71 6.09
CA LYS A 377 2.05 -12.05 7.16
C LYS A 377 2.83 -12.43 8.42
N ILE A 378 2.51 -11.77 9.53
CA ILE A 378 3.08 -12.03 10.86
C ILE A 378 1.93 -12.47 11.75
N ARG A 379 2.01 -13.64 12.37
CA ARG A 379 0.94 -14.16 13.23
C ARG A 379 0.77 -13.28 14.47
N LYS A 380 -0.46 -12.87 14.78
CA LYS A 380 -0.80 -12.19 16.05
C LYS A 380 -0.66 -13.13 17.23
N ASN A 381 -1.06 -14.39 17.07
CA ASN A 381 -0.86 -15.42 18.07
C ASN A 381 0.53 -16.05 17.88
N LYS A 382 1.40 -15.83 18.85
CA LYS A 382 2.75 -16.40 18.85
C LYS A 382 2.68 -17.91 19.05
N TYR A 383 3.64 -18.62 18.46
CA TYR A 383 3.91 -19.99 18.86
C TYR A 383 4.43 -20.00 20.30
N SER A 384 4.07 -21.04 21.04
CA SER A 384 4.74 -21.39 22.29
C SER A 384 6.01 -22.22 22.01
N ILE A 385 6.83 -22.40 23.02
CA ILE A 385 8.00 -23.29 22.93
C ILE A 385 7.56 -24.74 22.63
N ASP A 386 6.43 -25.18 23.18
CA ASP A 386 5.87 -26.50 22.94
C ASP A 386 5.37 -26.69 21.53
N ASP A 387 4.78 -25.64 20.90
CA ASP A 387 4.42 -25.66 19.49
C ASP A 387 5.66 -25.86 18.60
N LEU A 388 6.77 -25.21 18.90
CA LEU A 388 8.01 -25.38 18.13
C LEU A 388 8.56 -26.81 18.26
N ILE A 389 8.46 -27.40 19.44
CA ILE A 389 8.87 -28.79 19.67
C ILE A 389 7.98 -29.75 18.90
N GLN A 390 6.66 -29.60 19.00
CA GLN A 390 5.67 -30.42 18.25
C GLN A 390 5.85 -30.33 16.73
N LYS A 391 6.21 -29.13 16.22
CA LYS A 391 6.52 -28.92 14.80
C LYS A 391 7.89 -29.46 14.38
N GLY A 392 8.67 -30.02 15.31
CA GLY A 392 9.99 -30.58 15.04
C GLY A 392 11.04 -29.53 14.69
N VAL A 393 10.88 -28.29 15.18
CA VAL A 393 11.90 -27.25 15.05
C VAL A 393 13.15 -27.61 15.84
N MET A 394 12.98 -28.17 17.04
CA MET A 394 14.02 -28.65 17.93
C MET A 394 13.46 -29.66 18.94
N PRO A 395 14.30 -30.55 19.50
CA PRO A 395 13.88 -31.42 20.60
C PRO A 395 13.83 -30.68 21.95
N ARG A 396 13.13 -31.24 22.95
CA ARG A 396 12.93 -30.65 24.29
C ARG A 396 14.24 -30.21 24.95
N HIS A 397 15.25 -31.05 25.00
CA HIS A 397 16.54 -30.72 25.68
C HIS A 397 17.24 -29.51 25.03
N VAL A 398 17.08 -29.32 23.73
CA VAL A 398 17.58 -28.11 23.00
C VAL A 398 16.77 -26.90 23.41
N ALA A 399 15.43 -27.01 23.50
CA ALA A 399 14.59 -25.93 23.96
C ALA A 399 14.94 -25.48 25.37
N ASP A 400 15.11 -26.44 26.32
CA ASP A 400 15.46 -26.14 27.69
C ASP A 400 16.84 -25.45 27.79
N TYR A 401 17.81 -25.89 26.98
CA TYR A 401 19.09 -25.22 26.85
C TYR A 401 18.96 -23.76 26.36
N LEU A 402 18.17 -23.51 25.32
CA LEU A 402 17.96 -22.17 24.80
C LEU A 402 17.22 -21.27 25.78
N ILE A 403 16.26 -21.79 26.55
CA ILE A 403 15.56 -21.06 27.61
C ILE A 403 16.55 -20.62 28.69
N ASN A 404 17.48 -21.48 29.07
CA ASN A 404 18.54 -21.11 30.01
C ASN A 404 19.44 -19.99 29.42
N LYS A 405 19.82 -20.11 28.13
CA LYS A 405 20.74 -19.15 27.51
C LYS A 405 20.12 -17.78 27.28
N ILE A 406 18.84 -17.71 26.90
CA ILE A 406 18.17 -16.42 26.75
C ILE A 406 18.13 -15.64 28.07
N ASN A 407 18.08 -16.31 29.21
CA ASN A 407 18.04 -15.70 30.54
C ASN A 407 19.44 -15.42 31.14
N THR A 408 20.53 -15.96 30.57
CA THR A 408 21.86 -15.86 31.18
C THR A 408 22.91 -15.15 30.35
N THR A 409 23.06 -15.55 29.08
CA THR A 409 24.14 -15.04 28.21
C THR A 409 23.63 -14.41 26.93
N GLY A 410 22.33 -14.51 26.65
CA GLY A 410 21.76 -14.13 25.36
C GLY A 410 22.10 -15.13 24.23
N ILE A 411 21.55 -14.88 23.05
CA ILE A 411 21.63 -15.80 21.92
C ILE A 411 21.76 -15.02 20.60
N VAL A 412 22.72 -15.38 19.75
CA VAL A 412 22.80 -14.97 18.35
C VAL A 412 22.17 -16.04 17.47
N ILE A 413 21.07 -15.74 16.80
CA ILE A 413 20.39 -16.69 15.92
C ILE A 413 20.73 -16.36 14.47
N CYS A 414 21.31 -17.29 13.73
CA CYS A 414 21.71 -17.11 12.34
C CYS A 414 21.05 -18.10 11.38
N GLY A 415 21.08 -17.77 10.08
CA GLY A 415 20.49 -18.58 9.02
C GLY A 415 20.06 -17.72 7.82
N LYS A 416 19.67 -18.36 6.73
CA LYS A 416 19.15 -17.66 5.54
C LYS A 416 17.83 -16.95 5.82
N GLY A 417 17.42 -16.06 4.90
CA GLY A 417 16.09 -15.45 4.93
C GLY A 417 14.98 -16.49 5.02
N ALA A 418 13.97 -16.23 5.84
CA ALA A 418 12.82 -17.12 6.07
C ALA A 418 13.19 -18.53 6.58
N SER A 419 14.25 -18.66 7.39
CA SER A 419 14.61 -19.91 8.07
C SER A 419 13.94 -20.08 9.44
N GLY A 420 13.20 -19.07 9.93
CA GLY A 420 12.50 -19.10 11.22
C GLY A 420 13.24 -18.39 12.37
N LYS A 421 14.32 -17.65 12.11
CA LYS A 421 15.11 -16.94 13.12
C LYS A 421 14.29 -16.02 14.02
N THR A 422 13.57 -15.07 13.41
CA THR A 422 12.72 -14.12 14.13
C THR A 422 11.61 -14.82 14.90
N THR A 423 11.06 -15.91 14.35
CA THR A 423 10.06 -16.73 15.05
C THR A 423 10.65 -17.37 16.31
N LEU A 424 11.84 -17.96 16.22
CA LEU A 424 12.52 -18.56 17.36
C LEU A 424 12.85 -17.50 18.42
N LEU A 425 13.43 -16.36 18.02
CA LEU A 425 13.73 -15.25 18.93
C LEU A 425 12.46 -14.74 19.62
N ASN A 426 11.38 -14.57 18.87
CA ASN A 426 10.10 -14.10 19.39
C ASN A 426 9.47 -15.08 20.41
N VAL A 427 9.63 -16.39 20.21
CA VAL A 427 9.19 -17.41 21.18
C VAL A 427 10.07 -17.42 22.43
N LEU A 428 11.40 -17.34 22.25
CA LEU A 428 12.34 -17.30 23.36
C LEU A 428 12.19 -16.03 24.21
N LEU A 429 11.82 -14.91 23.62
CA LEU A 429 11.49 -13.69 24.36
C LEU A 429 10.42 -13.95 25.44
N ASP A 430 9.40 -14.73 25.11
CA ASP A 430 8.35 -15.07 26.09
C ASP A 430 8.79 -16.06 27.18
N CYS A 431 10.01 -16.60 27.07
CA CYS A 431 10.66 -17.48 28.07
C CYS A 431 11.64 -16.74 28.96
N ILE A 432 11.81 -15.42 28.78
CA ILE A 432 12.59 -14.58 29.69
C ILE A 432 11.87 -14.52 31.05
N ASP A 433 12.60 -14.46 32.13
CA ASP A 433 12.06 -14.42 33.48
C ASP A 433 11.23 -13.15 33.70
N TYR A 434 10.09 -13.31 34.34
CA TYR A 434 9.18 -12.19 34.64
C TYR A 434 9.88 -11.20 35.59
N GLY A 435 9.76 -9.92 35.32
CA GLY A 435 10.38 -8.86 36.11
C GLY A 435 11.77 -8.44 35.62
N ARG A 436 12.24 -9.01 34.49
CA ARG A 436 13.41 -8.49 33.78
C ARG A 436 13.02 -7.33 32.90
N SER A 437 13.87 -6.29 32.88
CA SER A 437 13.76 -5.15 31.99
C SER A 437 14.40 -5.43 30.63
N GLY A 438 13.84 -4.90 29.54
CA GLY A 438 14.42 -5.13 28.22
C GLY A 438 14.00 -4.14 27.16
N LEU A 439 14.86 -4.00 26.15
CA LEU A 439 14.58 -3.24 24.93
C LEU A 439 14.71 -4.13 23.71
N VAL A 440 13.69 -4.12 22.87
CA VAL A 440 13.68 -4.77 21.55
C VAL A 440 13.67 -3.70 20.47
N ILE A 441 14.71 -3.68 19.65
CA ILE A 441 14.86 -2.79 18.51
C ILE A 441 14.69 -3.61 17.23
N GLN A 442 13.84 -3.14 16.30
CA GLN A 442 13.52 -3.88 15.08
C GLN A 442 13.21 -2.95 13.91
N GLU A 443 13.37 -3.43 12.68
CA GLU A 443 12.97 -2.66 11.49
C GLU A 443 11.46 -2.57 11.34
N SER A 444 10.77 -3.63 11.72
CA SER A 444 9.32 -3.71 11.68
C SER A 444 8.83 -4.51 12.86
N GLU A 445 7.61 -4.25 13.29
CA GLU A 445 6.98 -4.83 14.48
C GLU A 445 6.67 -6.33 14.32
N GLU A 446 7.74 -7.15 14.21
CA GLU A 446 7.65 -8.63 14.10
C GLU A 446 7.82 -9.31 15.46
N ILE A 447 8.57 -8.68 16.36
CA ILE A 447 8.85 -9.18 17.71
C ILE A 447 8.01 -8.39 18.70
N PHE A 448 7.26 -9.08 19.51
CA PHE A 448 6.39 -8.51 20.53
C PHE A 448 6.16 -9.46 21.68
N SER A 449 5.83 -8.96 22.86
CA SER A 449 5.38 -9.75 24.00
C SER A 449 4.33 -8.98 24.80
N ASN A 450 3.33 -9.72 25.30
CA ASN A 450 2.35 -9.21 26.25
C ASN A 450 2.62 -9.76 27.66
N LYS A 451 3.72 -10.50 27.85
CA LYS A 451 4.05 -11.17 29.11
C LYS A 451 4.96 -10.34 30.01
N HIS A 452 5.77 -9.46 29.40
CA HIS A 452 6.79 -8.69 30.11
C HIS A 452 6.37 -7.22 30.20
N PRO A 453 5.97 -6.73 31.37
CA PRO A 453 5.51 -5.35 31.54
C PRO A 453 6.62 -4.30 31.42
N ASP A 454 7.88 -4.71 31.60
CA ASP A 454 9.06 -3.85 31.59
C ASP A 454 9.92 -4.02 30.32
N PHE A 455 9.28 -4.44 29.23
CA PHE A 455 9.90 -4.52 27.91
C PHE A 455 9.41 -3.40 27.01
N MET A 456 10.34 -2.63 26.46
CA MET A 456 10.11 -1.61 25.46
C MET A 456 10.33 -2.18 24.06
N PHE A 457 9.45 -1.84 23.11
CA PHE A 457 9.54 -2.26 21.71
C PHE A 457 9.63 -1.03 20.83
N GLN A 458 10.76 -0.86 20.15
CA GLN A 458 11.04 0.24 19.25
C GLN A 458 11.24 -0.27 17.83
N HIS A 459 10.88 0.54 16.85
CA HIS A 459 11.06 0.24 15.44
C HIS A 459 11.54 1.46 14.68
N ILE A 460 12.27 1.23 13.60
CA ILE A 460 12.78 2.30 12.74
C ILE A 460 11.66 3.15 12.17
N THR A 461 11.92 4.44 12.02
CA THR A 461 11.00 5.40 11.42
C THR A 461 11.61 6.04 10.18
N SER A 462 10.78 6.27 9.15
CA SER A 462 11.15 7.07 7.99
C SER A 462 10.90 8.55 8.25
N SER A 463 11.63 9.44 7.58
CA SER A 463 11.37 10.88 7.61
C SER A 463 9.96 11.15 7.07
N LYS A 464 9.07 11.71 7.89
CA LYS A 464 7.71 12.11 7.51
C LYS A 464 7.34 13.42 8.19
N ASN A 465 6.69 14.33 7.45
CA ASN A 465 6.12 15.58 8.00
C ASN A 465 7.15 16.43 8.79
N GLY A 466 8.40 16.51 8.31
CA GLY A 466 9.48 17.27 8.95
C GLY A 466 10.09 16.60 10.18
N ARG A 467 9.70 15.37 10.53
CA ARG A 467 10.34 14.58 11.57
C ARG A 467 11.53 13.80 10.99
N PRO A 468 12.68 13.72 11.69
CA PRO A 468 13.83 12.96 11.23
C PRO A 468 13.53 11.46 11.17
N ALA A 469 14.27 10.76 10.33
CA ALA A 469 14.31 9.29 10.36
C ALA A 469 15.16 8.81 11.54
N TYR A 470 14.74 7.74 12.19
CA TYR A 470 15.53 7.01 13.19
C TYR A 470 15.73 5.58 12.70
N GLY A 471 16.98 5.20 12.54
CA GLY A 471 17.39 3.84 12.17
C GLY A 471 17.76 2.98 13.36
N LEU A 472 18.18 1.74 13.11
CA LEU A 472 18.62 0.81 14.16
C LEU A 472 19.79 1.37 14.99
N LYS A 473 20.66 2.17 14.39
CA LYS A 473 21.80 2.80 15.05
C LYS A 473 21.35 3.81 16.10
N GLU A 474 20.46 4.71 15.73
CA GLU A 474 19.94 5.76 16.63
C GLU A 474 19.17 5.13 17.80
N GLU A 475 18.32 4.14 17.51
CA GLU A 475 17.58 3.41 18.53
C GLU A 475 18.53 2.63 19.48
N ALA A 476 19.57 1.96 18.93
CA ALA A 476 20.56 1.27 19.73
C ALA A 476 21.40 2.21 20.61
N THR A 477 21.72 3.39 20.09
CA THR A 477 22.43 4.44 20.87
C THR A 477 21.57 4.90 22.04
N ASN A 478 20.28 5.14 21.80
CA ASN A 478 19.35 5.54 22.85
C ASN A 478 19.14 4.44 23.89
N GLY A 479 19.09 3.16 23.45
CA GLY A 479 18.92 2.01 24.31
C GLY A 479 20.02 1.87 25.38
N LEU A 480 21.28 2.22 25.04
CA LEU A 480 22.39 2.21 25.98
C LEU A 480 22.28 3.24 27.11
N LEU A 481 21.37 4.19 27.01
CA LEU A 481 21.07 5.19 28.04
C LEU A 481 19.97 4.75 29.01
N THR A 482 19.41 3.54 28.79
CA THR A 482 18.27 3.03 29.53
C THR A 482 18.73 1.91 30.47
N ASP A 483 18.11 1.78 31.64
CA ASP A 483 18.37 0.69 32.60
C ASP A 483 17.72 -0.59 32.08
N LEU A 484 18.54 -1.56 31.63
CA LEU A 484 18.12 -2.77 30.95
C LEU A 484 18.88 -4.01 31.44
N ASP A 485 18.19 -5.14 31.63
CA ASP A 485 18.81 -6.47 31.71
C ASP A 485 19.08 -7.02 30.29
N HIS A 486 18.07 -6.88 29.38
CA HIS A 486 18.10 -7.45 28.03
C HIS A 486 18.17 -6.39 26.95
N PHE A 487 19.12 -6.55 26.02
CA PHE A 487 19.26 -5.74 24.84
C PHE A 487 19.11 -6.60 23.59
N ILE A 488 18.01 -6.41 22.86
CA ILE A 488 17.62 -7.31 21.77
C ILE A 488 17.51 -6.51 20.47
N ILE A 489 18.22 -6.94 19.42
CA ILE A 489 18.08 -6.41 18.06
C ILE A 489 17.45 -7.47 17.17
N GLY A 490 16.29 -7.17 16.59
CA GLY A 490 15.53 -8.10 15.76
C GLY A 490 16.36 -8.69 14.62
N GLU A 491 17.10 -7.86 13.91
CA GLU A 491 18.07 -8.29 12.88
C GLU A 491 19.21 -7.28 12.76
N ILE A 492 20.45 -7.75 12.85
CA ILE A 492 21.65 -6.95 12.63
C ILE A 492 22.06 -7.05 11.16
N LYS A 493 22.22 -5.88 10.50
CA LYS A 493 22.56 -5.76 9.07
C LYS A 493 23.75 -4.83 8.80
N GLY A 494 24.23 -4.10 9.81
CA GLY A 494 25.26 -3.10 9.64
C GLY A 494 25.87 -2.59 10.95
N GLY A 495 26.15 -1.30 11.01
CA GLY A 495 26.89 -0.65 12.12
C GLY A 495 26.23 -0.69 13.49
N GLU A 496 24.94 -1.00 13.58
CA GLU A 496 24.27 -1.26 14.86
C GLU A 496 24.91 -2.43 15.65
N ALA A 497 25.66 -3.29 14.97
CA ALA A 497 26.46 -4.35 15.60
C ALA A 497 27.46 -3.81 16.64
N TRP A 498 27.99 -2.61 16.44
CA TRP A 498 28.88 -1.95 17.40
C TRP A 498 28.18 -1.67 18.73
N TYR A 499 26.98 -1.10 18.68
CA TYR A 499 26.20 -0.76 19.88
C TYR A 499 25.73 -2.03 20.60
N PHE A 500 25.35 -3.06 19.84
CA PHE A 500 25.00 -4.38 20.35
C PHE A 500 26.15 -5.03 21.10
N LEU A 501 27.36 -5.00 20.53
CA LEU A 501 28.56 -5.54 21.17
C LEU A 501 28.97 -4.73 22.39
N ASN A 502 28.82 -3.42 22.36
CA ASN A 502 29.08 -2.54 23.51
C ASN A 502 28.14 -2.88 24.68
N ALA A 503 26.83 -3.08 24.40
CA ALA A 503 25.90 -3.54 25.42
C ALA A 503 26.32 -4.87 26.03
N ALA A 504 26.74 -5.86 25.23
CA ALA A 504 27.23 -7.15 25.71
C ALA A 504 28.47 -7.01 26.56
N SER A 505 29.40 -6.12 26.19
CA SER A 505 30.64 -5.87 26.93
C SER A 505 30.43 -5.16 28.28
N THR A 506 29.29 -4.47 28.45
CA THR A 506 28.90 -3.79 29.69
C THR A 506 27.99 -4.65 30.57
N GLY A 507 27.73 -5.91 30.20
CA GLY A 507 27.05 -6.91 31.03
C GLY A 507 25.55 -7.10 30.72
N HIS A 508 25.02 -6.47 29.68
CA HIS A 508 23.64 -6.74 29.24
C HIS A 508 23.53 -8.12 28.60
N ILE A 509 22.38 -8.76 28.78
CA ILE A 509 22.06 -10.03 28.11
C ILE A 509 21.60 -9.70 26.68
N CYS A 510 22.49 -9.93 25.72
CA CYS A 510 22.29 -9.51 24.35
C CYS A 510 21.78 -10.62 23.42
N SER A 511 20.70 -10.39 22.70
CA SER A 511 20.18 -11.36 21.72
C SER A 511 19.85 -10.68 20.39
N CYS A 512 20.14 -11.38 19.27
CA CYS A 512 19.85 -10.84 17.94
C CYS A 512 19.63 -11.94 16.91
N THR A 513 19.16 -11.55 15.73
CA THR A 513 19.27 -12.39 14.53
C THR A 513 20.24 -11.79 13.52
N VAL A 514 20.87 -12.64 12.72
CA VAL A 514 21.77 -12.23 11.63
C VAL A 514 21.67 -13.21 10.45
N HIS A 515 21.83 -12.70 9.24
CA HIS A 515 21.90 -13.55 8.05
C HIS A 515 23.31 -14.11 7.87
N ALA A 516 23.46 -15.42 8.09
CA ALA A 516 24.71 -16.14 7.83
C ALA A 516 24.45 -17.61 7.49
N PRO A 517 25.34 -18.29 6.75
CA PRO A 517 25.19 -19.68 6.36
C PRO A 517 25.62 -20.68 7.43
N SER A 518 26.35 -20.26 8.48
CA SER A 518 26.78 -21.07 9.61
C SER A 518 26.95 -20.24 10.89
N ALA A 519 27.16 -20.89 12.04
CA ALA A 519 27.44 -20.22 13.31
C ALA A 519 28.76 -19.42 13.26
N LYS A 520 29.78 -19.97 12.63
CA LYS A 520 31.09 -19.30 12.49
C LYS A 520 31.00 -18.08 11.59
N ASP A 521 30.33 -18.20 10.41
CA ASP A 521 30.15 -17.09 9.49
C ASP A 521 29.30 -15.96 10.09
N ALA A 522 28.39 -16.27 11.02
CA ALA A 522 27.63 -15.27 11.75
C ALA A 522 28.52 -14.35 12.58
N ILE A 523 29.48 -14.92 13.29
CA ILE A 523 30.42 -14.16 14.11
C ILE A 523 31.40 -13.37 13.25
N ASP A 524 31.91 -13.96 12.17
CA ASP A 524 32.78 -13.29 11.21
C ASP A 524 32.09 -12.07 10.58
N LYS A 525 30.83 -12.22 10.22
CA LYS A 525 30.00 -11.14 9.68
C LYS A 525 29.70 -10.05 10.71
N LEU A 526 29.43 -10.42 11.95
CA LEU A 526 29.24 -9.43 13.02
C LEU A 526 30.53 -8.63 13.26
N ALA A 527 31.71 -9.27 13.19
CA ALA A 527 32.99 -8.57 13.26
C ALA A 527 33.13 -7.52 12.15
N ASP A 528 32.79 -7.87 10.89
CA ASP A 528 32.77 -6.91 9.79
C ASP A 528 31.84 -5.75 10.08
N TYR A 529 30.60 -6.01 10.53
CA TYR A 529 29.63 -4.97 10.84
C TYR A 529 30.06 -4.03 11.98
N VAL A 530 30.76 -4.55 13.00
CA VAL A 530 31.32 -3.74 14.09
C VAL A 530 32.32 -2.70 13.56
N THR A 531 33.11 -3.05 12.54
CA THR A 531 34.08 -2.12 11.93
C THR A 531 33.43 -0.95 11.21
N TYR A 532 32.15 -1.00 10.84
CA TYR A 532 31.48 0.08 10.12
C TYR A 532 31.30 1.34 10.97
N GLU A 533 31.14 1.20 12.28
CA GLU A 533 30.89 2.32 13.19
C GLU A 533 31.99 2.48 14.26
N SER A 534 32.89 1.51 14.38
CA SER A 534 33.99 1.56 15.34
C SER A 534 35.33 1.86 14.67
N LYS A 535 36.33 2.22 15.48
CA LYS A 535 37.72 2.35 15.04
C LYS A 535 38.52 1.04 15.21
N TYR A 536 37.86 -0.04 15.58
CA TYR A 536 38.52 -1.33 15.80
C TYR A 536 38.87 -1.99 14.46
N SER A 537 39.99 -2.72 14.46
CA SER A 537 40.25 -3.68 13.39
C SER A 537 39.31 -4.88 13.50
N LYS A 538 39.19 -5.67 12.43
CA LYS A 538 38.37 -6.88 12.46
C LYS A 538 38.82 -7.86 13.55
N GLU A 539 40.12 -7.99 13.78
CA GLU A 539 40.71 -8.86 14.82
C GLU A 539 40.32 -8.39 16.23
N GLN A 540 40.35 -7.07 16.48
CA GLN A 540 39.90 -6.49 17.73
C GLN A 540 38.38 -6.73 17.95
N ALA A 541 37.57 -6.53 16.89
CA ALA A 541 36.15 -6.83 16.93
C ALA A 541 35.89 -8.31 17.21
N MET A 542 36.63 -9.23 16.57
CA MET A 542 36.56 -10.68 16.83
C MET A 542 36.87 -11.01 18.27
N TYR A 543 37.91 -10.41 18.85
CA TYR A 543 38.25 -10.62 20.27
C TYR A 543 37.11 -10.20 21.20
N MET A 544 36.47 -9.07 20.95
CA MET A 544 35.33 -8.57 21.74
C MET A 544 34.10 -9.47 21.61
N LEU A 545 33.87 -10.09 20.44
CA LEU A 545 32.75 -11.00 20.21
C LEU A 545 32.76 -12.28 21.08
N LYS A 546 33.84 -12.54 21.84
CA LYS A 546 33.86 -13.59 22.86
C LYS A 546 32.77 -13.44 23.93
N GLU A 547 32.22 -12.24 24.08
CA GLU A 547 31.14 -11.97 25.03
C GLU A 547 29.79 -12.54 24.55
N LEU A 548 29.61 -12.76 23.23
CA LEU A 548 28.43 -13.40 22.64
C LEU A 548 28.57 -14.92 22.71
N LYS A 549 28.15 -15.52 23.83
CA LYS A 549 28.47 -16.93 24.17
C LYS A 549 27.79 -17.98 23.31
N THR A 550 26.53 -17.77 22.88
CA THR A 550 25.70 -18.82 22.26
C THR A 550 25.23 -18.41 20.86
N ILE A 551 25.58 -19.23 19.86
CA ILE A 551 25.19 -19.04 18.47
C ILE A 551 24.32 -20.21 18.02
N VAL A 552 23.16 -19.93 17.43
CA VAL A 552 22.18 -20.91 16.95
C VAL A 552 22.03 -20.77 15.44
N PHE A 553 22.37 -21.79 14.68
CA PHE A 553 22.16 -21.83 13.24
C PHE A 553 20.85 -22.53 12.89
N MET A 554 20.04 -21.86 12.08
CA MET A 554 18.75 -22.36 11.60
C MET A 554 18.72 -22.55 10.09
N ALA A 555 18.24 -23.71 9.65
CA ALA A 555 17.93 -23.98 8.25
C ALA A 555 16.64 -24.80 8.11
N ASN A 556 15.83 -24.51 7.11
CA ASN A 556 14.58 -25.21 6.83
C ASN A 556 13.65 -25.30 8.06
N PHE A 557 13.50 -24.19 8.77
CA PHE A 557 12.70 -24.07 10.01
C PHE A 557 13.13 -25.01 11.16
N LYS A 558 14.37 -25.44 11.17
CA LYS A 558 14.92 -26.31 12.23
C LYS A 558 16.21 -25.71 12.79
N VAL A 559 16.42 -25.89 14.08
CA VAL A 559 17.73 -25.69 14.69
C VAL A 559 18.66 -26.80 14.19
N ARG A 560 19.73 -26.41 13.51
CA ARG A 560 20.69 -27.32 12.89
C ARG A 560 21.96 -27.45 13.69
N GLU A 561 22.40 -26.34 14.29
CA GLU A 561 23.64 -26.30 15.06
C GLU A 561 23.48 -25.32 16.22
N ILE A 562 24.05 -25.66 17.37
CA ILE A 562 24.30 -24.70 18.44
C ILE A 562 25.78 -24.78 18.75
N ALA A 563 26.46 -23.64 18.68
CA ALA A 563 27.86 -23.49 19.05
C ALA A 563 28.00 -22.49 20.20
N GLU A 564 28.90 -22.78 21.12
CA GLU A 564 29.33 -21.87 22.18
C GLU A 564 30.72 -21.32 21.89
N ILE A 565 30.93 -20.04 22.15
CA ILE A 565 32.26 -19.42 22.22
C ILE A 565 32.80 -19.67 23.65
N VAL A 566 33.83 -20.54 23.75
CA VAL A 566 34.40 -20.95 25.04
C VAL A 566 35.71 -20.23 25.39
N GLY A 567 36.28 -19.48 24.45
CA GLY A 567 37.50 -18.73 24.68
C GLY A 567 38.09 -18.10 23.43
N TRP A 568 39.31 -17.62 23.58
CA TRP A 568 40.14 -17.02 22.56
C TRP A 568 41.49 -17.73 22.49
N ASP A 569 41.96 -18.07 21.31
CA ASP A 569 43.28 -18.63 21.05
C ASP A 569 44.23 -17.52 20.64
N ASP A 570 45.08 -17.08 21.57
CA ASP A 570 46.04 -15.99 21.32
C ASP A 570 47.09 -16.35 20.23
N SER A 571 47.36 -17.64 20.05
CA SER A 571 48.37 -18.11 19.08
C SER A 571 47.85 -18.05 17.64
N LYS A 572 46.54 -18.13 17.44
CA LYS A 572 45.87 -18.15 16.15
C LYS A 572 45.00 -16.91 15.92
N GLU A 573 44.93 -16.04 16.92
CA GLU A 573 44.05 -14.83 16.90
C GLU A 573 42.61 -15.15 16.50
N GLN A 574 42.03 -16.21 17.08
CA GLN A 574 40.70 -16.69 16.74
C GLN A 574 39.88 -17.14 17.94
N LEU A 575 38.56 -17.08 17.79
CA LEU A 575 37.61 -17.61 18.78
C LEU A 575 37.63 -19.13 18.80
N ILE A 576 37.50 -19.70 19.99
CA ILE A 576 37.39 -21.15 20.21
C ILE A 576 35.91 -21.48 20.33
N PHE A 577 35.40 -22.32 19.40
CA PHE A 577 34.02 -22.78 19.39
C PHE A 577 33.92 -24.22 19.95
N LYS A 578 32.84 -24.47 20.69
CA LYS A 578 32.42 -25.80 21.12
C LYS A 578 31.04 -26.07 20.56
N THR A 579 30.87 -27.14 19.78
CA THR A 579 29.55 -27.58 19.33
C THR A 579 28.78 -28.20 20.46
N ILE A 580 27.60 -27.69 20.77
CA ILE A 580 26.68 -28.16 21.82
C ILE A 580 25.62 -29.07 21.21
N TYR A 581 25.16 -28.75 20.02
CA TYR A 581 24.14 -29.51 19.31
C TYR A 581 24.40 -29.45 17.81
N GLN A 582 24.13 -30.56 17.11
CA GLN A 582 24.18 -30.68 15.66
C GLN A 582 23.16 -31.72 15.19
N LEU A 583 22.30 -31.34 14.17
CA LEU A 583 21.25 -32.15 13.58
C LEU A 583 21.65 -32.62 12.18
#